data_24a18053a21a34c3ed4c04c5ef07b632
#
_entry.id   24a18053a21a34c3ed4c04c5ef07b632
#
_cell.length_a   1.000
_cell.length_b   1.000
_cell.length_c   1.000
_cell.angle_alpha   90.00
_cell.angle_beta   90.00
_cell.angle_gamma   90.00
#
_symmetry.space_group_name_H-M   'P 1'
#
loop_
_entity.id
_entity.type
_entity.pdbx_description
1 polymer ?
#
loop_
_entity_poly.entity_id
_entity_poly.type
_entity_poly.pdbx_seq_one_letter_code
_entity_poly.pdbx_strand_id
1 'polypeptide(L)'
;MFASANRREGTSTIAKELAQTVAGDFSKTVILIRVINDLPFGPGVEAAAQGRLPLEAVVEEDPSLPTLATATLSVGGSNAGLLFDGEELNHVFTQASKLARLVVIDAPPILSDVCAIALARKVSGVLLVVEADRTRASAVNQARQRIVLAGGRVLGAVMNKRRHSLPGWIDRLV
;
A
#
# COMPACT_ATOMS: atom_id res chain seq x y z
N MET A 1 -4.60 -2.62 1.34
CA MET A 1 -3.73 -1.42 1.31
C MET A 1 -3.01 -1.30 2.64
N PHE A 2 -1.73 -0.99 2.59
CA PHE A 2 -0.94 -0.56 3.74
C PHE A 2 -0.78 0.95 3.71
N ALA A 3 -0.95 1.59 4.85
CA ALA A 3 -0.71 3.01 5.05
C ALA A 3 -0.25 3.24 6.49
N SER A 4 0.35 4.39 6.77
CA SER A 4 0.73 4.79 8.13
C SER A 4 0.04 6.09 8.53
N ALA A 5 0.09 6.44 9.80
CA ALA A 5 -0.34 7.77 10.25
C ALA A 5 0.62 8.85 9.75
N ASN A 6 1.94 8.63 9.92
CA ASN A 6 2.99 9.58 9.58
C ASN A 6 4.04 8.96 8.64
N ARG A 7 4.95 9.78 8.13
CA ARG A 7 6.07 9.34 7.30
C ARG A 7 7.07 8.49 8.09
N ARG A 8 7.76 7.56 7.40
CA ARG A 8 8.87 6.74 7.92
C ARG A 8 8.48 5.71 8.97
N GLU A 9 7.22 5.32 9.08
CA GLU A 9 6.78 4.24 9.98
C GLU A 9 7.06 2.84 9.40
N GLY A 10 7.56 2.75 8.14
CA GLY A 10 7.99 1.50 7.51
C GLY A 10 6.92 0.81 6.67
N THR A 11 5.92 1.57 6.19
CA THR A 11 4.82 1.06 5.36
C THR A 11 5.32 0.28 4.15
N SER A 12 6.24 0.87 3.37
CA SER A 12 6.78 0.24 2.16
C SER A 12 7.53 -1.06 2.43
N THR A 13 8.25 -1.13 3.55
CA THR A 13 8.95 -2.35 3.98
C THR A 13 7.95 -3.46 4.27
N ILE A 14 6.95 -3.19 5.11
CA ILE A 14 5.93 -4.18 5.50
C ILE A 14 5.09 -4.61 4.28
N ALA A 15 4.69 -3.67 3.42
CA ALA A 15 3.93 -3.99 2.21
C ALA A 15 4.73 -4.90 1.26
N LYS A 16 6.03 -4.61 1.06
CA LYS A 16 6.91 -5.42 0.23
C LYS A 16 7.16 -6.80 0.83
N GLU A 17 7.49 -6.88 2.11
CA GLU A 17 7.71 -8.15 2.81
C GLU A 17 6.49 -9.06 2.76
N LEU A 18 5.29 -8.51 3.00
CA LEU A 18 4.07 -9.29 2.87
C LEU A 18 3.87 -9.79 1.43
N ALA A 19 4.04 -8.90 0.43
CA ALA A 19 3.88 -9.27 -0.97
C ALA A 19 4.84 -10.40 -1.37
N GLN A 20 6.11 -10.30 -0.97
CA GLN A 20 7.12 -11.33 -1.21
C GLN A 20 6.81 -12.65 -0.51
N THR A 21 6.41 -12.60 0.77
CA THR A 21 6.03 -13.80 1.54
C THR A 21 4.85 -14.52 0.90
N VAL A 22 3.80 -13.79 0.52
CA VAL A 22 2.62 -14.41 -0.11
C VAL A 22 2.95 -14.98 -1.49
N ALA A 23 3.75 -14.28 -2.27
CA ALA A 23 4.17 -14.75 -3.58
C ALA A 23 5.11 -15.96 -3.51
N GLY A 24 6.09 -15.96 -2.59
CA GLY A 24 7.07 -17.03 -2.42
C GLY A 24 6.51 -18.21 -1.64
N ASP A 25 6.23 -18.02 -0.36
CA ASP A 25 5.91 -19.11 0.58
C ASP A 25 4.55 -19.75 0.28
N PHE A 26 3.59 -18.97 -0.20
CA PHE A 26 2.25 -19.46 -0.53
C PHE A 26 2.03 -19.67 -2.03
N SER A 27 3.03 -19.40 -2.88
CA SER A 27 2.97 -19.54 -4.35
C SER A 27 1.70 -18.93 -4.94
N LYS A 28 1.31 -17.74 -4.48
CA LYS A 28 0.14 -17.01 -4.96
C LYS A 28 0.57 -15.82 -5.81
N THR A 29 -0.13 -15.57 -6.89
CA THR A 29 0.10 -14.37 -7.68
C THR A 29 -0.25 -13.13 -6.89
N VAL A 30 0.70 -12.19 -6.82
CA VAL A 30 0.58 -10.91 -6.09
C VAL A 30 0.94 -9.76 -7.01
N ILE A 31 0.16 -8.69 -6.98
CA ILE A 31 0.53 -7.40 -7.57
C ILE A 31 0.77 -6.41 -6.43
N LEU A 32 1.98 -5.85 -6.35
CA LEU A 32 2.33 -4.77 -5.44
C LEU A 32 2.28 -3.43 -6.18
N ILE A 33 1.32 -2.59 -5.86
CA ILE A 33 1.18 -1.24 -6.42
C ILE A 33 1.79 -0.24 -5.45
N ARG A 34 2.83 0.46 -5.88
CA ARG A 34 3.46 1.53 -5.11
C ARG A 34 2.89 2.88 -5.52
N VAL A 35 2.35 3.61 -4.57
CA VAL A 35 1.83 4.97 -4.79
C VAL A 35 2.95 5.99 -4.59
N ILE A 36 3.20 6.82 -5.58
CA ILE A 36 4.23 7.87 -5.55
C ILE A 36 3.62 9.24 -5.91
N ASN A 37 4.18 10.29 -5.30
CA ASN A 37 3.78 11.68 -5.57
C ASN A 37 4.61 12.35 -6.67
N ASP A 38 5.63 11.65 -7.17
CA ASP A 38 6.50 12.13 -8.22
C ASP A 38 5.97 11.75 -9.61
N LEU A 39 6.48 12.41 -10.65
CA LEU A 39 6.22 12.00 -12.02
C LEU A 39 6.88 10.63 -12.27
N PRO A 40 6.18 9.67 -12.89
CA PRO A 40 6.72 8.34 -13.12
C PRO A 40 7.82 8.38 -14.20
N PHE A 41 8.77 7.46 -14.11
CA PHE A 41 9.77 7.20 -15.15
C PHE A 41 9.20 6.32 -16.30
N GLY A 42 7.90 6.29 -16.46
CA GLY A 42 7.22 5.46 -17.46
C GLY A 42 5.73 5.40 -17.21
N PRO A 43 4.98 4.70 -18.06
CA PRO A 43 3.56 4.52 -17.86
C PRO A 43 3.30 3.64 -16.63
N GLY A 44 2.46 4.13 -15.71
CA GLY A 44 2.04 3.42 -14.52
C GLY A 44 0.57 3.05 -14.55
N VAL A 45 0.04 2.68 -13.40
CA VAL A 45 -1.37 2.30 -13.20
C VAL A 45 -2.32 3.40 -13.65
N GLU A 46 -1.93 4.68 -13.56
CA GLU A 46 -2.71 5.81 -14.06
C GLU A 46 -2.89 5.77 -15.59
N ALA A 47 -1.93 5.24 -16.34
CA ALA A 47 -2.07 5.08 -17.79
C ALA A 47 -3.10 3.98 -18.13
N ALA A 48 -3.14 2.91 -17.34
CA ALA A 48 -4.16 1.88 -17.47
C ALA A 48 -5.54 2.39 -17.05
N ALA A 49 -5.62 3.17 -15.97
CA ALA A 49 -6.85 3.81 -15.52
C ALA A 49 -7.46 4.73 -16.58
N GLN A 50 -6.63 5.46 -17.30
CA GLN A 50 -7.05 6.35 -18.41
C GLN A 50 -7.30 5.60 -19.74
N GLY A 51 -7.20 4.28 -19.75
CA GLY A 51 -7.42 3.46 -20.96
C GLY A 51 -6.35 3.61 -22.04
N ARG A 52 -5.19 4.21 -21.70
CA ARG A 52 -4.07 4.40 -22.64
C ARG A 52 -3.27 3.13 -22.90
N LEU A 53 -3.20 2.26 -21.91
CA LEU A 53 -2.50 0.97 -21.95
C LEU A 53 -3.31 -0.11 -21.22
N PRO A 54 -3.18 -1.39 -21.58
CA PRO A 54 -3.70 -2.47 -20.75
C PRO A 54 -2.90 -2.57 -19.46
N LEU A 55 -3.53 -3.09 -18.39
CA LEU A 55 -2.87 -3.20 -17.06
C LEU A 55 -1.61 -4.06 -17.12
N GLU A 56 -1.63 -5.12 -17.93
CA GLU A 56 -0.51 -6.04 -18.12
C GLU A 56 0.75 -5.34 -18.68
N ALA A 57 0.57 -4.26 -19.42
CA ALA A 57 1.68 -3.50 -20.00
C ALA A 57 2.35 -2.54 -19.01
N VAL A 58 1.73 -2.29 -17.85
CA VAL A 58 2.26 -1.39 -16.81
C VAL A 58 2.67 -2.14 -15.54
N VAL A 59 2.56 -3.46 -15.55
CA VAL A 59 2.96 -4.36 -14.47
C VAL A 59 4.27 -5.03 -14.84
N GLU A 60 5.26 -4.97 -13.95
CA GLU A 60 6.58 -5.56 -14.12
C GLU A 60 6.70 -6.81 -13.23
N GLU A 61 6.97 -7.96 -13.82
CA GLU A 61 7.23 -9.20 -13.08
C GLU A 61 8.61 -9.13 -12.40
N ASP A 62 8.71 -9.63 -11.18
CA ASP A 62 9.98 -9.78 -10.49
C ASP A 62 10.76 -10.97 -11.10
N PRO A 63 11.95 -10.75 -11.68
CA PRO A 63 12.70 -11.84 -12.35
C PRO A 63 13.08 -12.98 -11.40
N SER A 64 13.20 -12.70 -10.11
CA SER A 64 13.55 -13.68 -9.08
C SER A 64 12.33 -14.37 -8.47
N LEU A 65 11.13 -13.80 -8.64
CA LEU A 65 9.89 -14.28 -8.05
C LEU A 65 8.71 -14.04 -9.03
N PRO A 66 8.53 -14.91 -10.06
CA PRO A 66 7.54 -14.71 -11.12
C PRO A 66 6.08 -14.60 -10.66
N THR A 67 5.78 -15.03 -9.43
CA THR A 67 4.47 -14.86 -8.79
C THR A 67 4.24 -13.47 -8.21
N LEU A 68 5.29 -12.62 -8.16
CA LEU A 68 5.22 -11.24 -7.72
C LEU A 68 5.39 -10.30 -8.93
N ALA A 69 4.43 -9.43 -9.11
CA ALA A 69 4.54 -8.34 -10.06
C ALA A 69 4.43 -7.01 -9.33
N THR A 70 5.06 -5.97 -9.86
CA THR A 70 5.07 -4.63 -9.30
C THR A 70 4.54 -3.63 -10.31
N ALA A 71 3.86 -2.61 -9.81
CA ALA A 71 3.40 -1.48 -10.62
C ALA A 71 3.52 -0.18 -9.80
N THR A 72 3.56 0.94 -10.51
CA THR A 72 3.59 2.26 -9.88
C THR A 72 2.30 3.00 -10.21
N LEU A 73 1.68 3.62 -9.20
CA LEU A 73 0.59 4.58 -9.36
C LEU A 73 1.12 5.96 -9.02
N SER A 74 1.30 6.79 -10.04
CA SER A 74 1.67 8.19 -9.85
C SER A 74 0.45 9.03 -9.54
N VAL A 75 0.51 9.76 -8.44
CA VAL A 75 -0.53 10.69 -7.99
C VAL A 75 -0.07 12.15 -8.04
N GLY A 76 1.10 12.39 -8.63
CA GLY A 76 1.62 13.72 -8.90
C GLY A 76 1.00 14.35 -10.14
N GLY A 77 0.86 15.69 -10.14
CA GLY A 77 0.38 16.45 -11.29
C GLY A 77 -1.08 16.86 -11.23
N SER A 78 -1.50 17.62 -12.23
CA SER A 78 -2.82 18.28 -12.30
C SER A 78 -4.03 17.33 -12.45
N ASN A 79 -3.80 16.08 -12.79
CA ASN A 79 -4.86 15.10 -13.05
C ASN A 79 -5.16 14.14 -11.88
N ALA A 80 -4.44 14.28 -10.76
CA ALA A 80 -4.58 13.39 -9.60
C ALA A 80 -6.04 13.38 -9.05
N GLY A 81 -6.68 14.53 -8.98
CA GLY A 81 -8.07 14.63 -8.50
C GLY A 81 -9.04 13.81 -9.34
N LEU A 82 -8.94 13.89 -10.66
CA LEU A 82 -9.81 13.18 -11.60
C LEU A 82 -9.69 11.67 -11.47
N LEU A 83 -8.48 11.15 -11.27
CA LEU A 83 -8.22 9.71 -11.07
C LEU A 83 -8.93 9.15 -9.83
N PHE A 84 -9.07 9.94 -8.77
CA PHE A 84 -9.66 9.48 -7.51
C PHE A 84 -11.18 9.62 -7.47
N ASP A 85 -11.73 10.57 -8.19
CA ASP A 85 -13.18 10.83 -8.22
C ASP A 85 -13.92 9.96 -9.25
N GLY A 86 -13.20 9.45 -10.27
CA GLY A 86 -13.75 8.61 -11.32
C GLY A 86 -13.82 7.11 -10.96
N GLU A 87 -14.43 6.34 -11.86
CA GLU A 87 -14.53 4.87 -11.79
C GLU A 87 -13.30 4.17 -12.37
N GLU A 88 -12.37 4.93 -12.96
CA GLU A 88 -11.23 4.41 -13.70
C GLU A 88 -10.32 3.55 -12.80
N LEU A 89 -10.01 4.03 -11.60
CA LEU A 89 -9.22 3.25 -10.63
C LEU A 89 -9.97 2.01 -10.12
N ASN A 90 -11.29 2.09 -9.95
CA ASN A 90 -12.10 0.93 -9.56
C ASN A 90 -12.02 -0.15 -10.64
N HIS A 91 -12.08 0.24 -11.91
CA HIS A 91 -11.94 -0.66 -13.05
C HIS A 91 -10.57 -1.35 -13.05
N VAL A 92 -9.49 -0.59 -12.90
CA VAL A 92 -8.12 -1.13 -12.84
C VAL A 92 -7.94 -2.06 -11.64
N PHE A 93 -8.40 -1.70 -10.44
CA PHE A 93 -8.31 -2.59 -9.28
C PHE A 93 -9.13 -3.87 -9.45
N THR A 94 -10.26 -3.79 -10.15
CA THR A 94 -11.04 -4.97 -10.52
C THR A 94 -10.27 -5.86 -11.51
N GLN A 95 -9.61 -5.27 -12.51
CA GLN A 95 -8.74 -6.03 -13.43
C GLN A 95 -7.56 -6.65 -12.68
N ALA A 96 -6.86 -5.90 -11.83
CA ALA A 96 -5.76 -6.41 -11.03
C ALA A 96 -6.20 -7.60 -10.14
N SER A 97 -7.41 -7.55 -9.58
CA SER A 97 -7.97 -8.65 -8.77
C SER A 97 -8.34 -9.89 -9.58
N LYS A 98 -8.46 -9.80 -10.90
CA LYS A 98 -8.61 -10.96 -11.79
C LYS A 98 -7.27 -11.57 -12.17
N LEU A 99 -6.22 -10.75 -12.28
CA LEU A 99 -4.87 -11.19 -12.64
C LEU A 99 -4.12 -11.77 -11.44
N ALA A 100 -4.36 -11.25 -10.23
CA ALA A 100 -3.65 -11.65 -9.03
C ALA A 100 -4.59 -12.08 -7.91
N ARG A 101 -4.14 -13.05 -7.10
CA ARG A 101 -4.86 -13.49 -5.91
C ARG A 101 -4.89 -12.43 -4.81
N LEU A 102 -3.86 -11.60 -4.76
CA LEU A 102 -3.73 -10.50 -3.81
C LEU A 102 -3.19 -9.26 -4.51
N VAL A 103 -3.86 -8.13 -4.29
CA VAL A 103 -3.35 -6.81 -4.68
C VAL A 103 -2.96 -6.08 -3.41
N VAL A 104 -1.68 -5.77 -3.27
CA VAL A 104 -1.11 -4.99 -2.17
C VAL A 104 -0.88 -3.58 -2.67
N ILE A 105 -1.35 -2.58 -1.93
CA ILE A 105 -1.12 -1.17 -2.24
C ILE A 105 -0.26 -0.58 -1.13
N ASP A 106 0.93 -0.10 -1.48
CA ASP A 106 1.81 0.68 -0.61
C ASP A 106 1.45 2.16 -0.77
N ALA A 107 0.72 2.70 0.20
CA ALA A 107 0.16 4.04 0.14
C ALA A 107 0.92 5.05 1.01
N PRO A 108 0.89 6.34 0.65
CA PRO A 108 1.46 7.41 1.47
C PRO A 108 0.74 7.55 2.82
N PRO A 109 1.30 8.36 3.77
CA PRO A 109 0.73 8.52 5.09
C PRO A 109 -0.61 9.24 5.08
N ILE A 110 -1.58 8.71 5.83
CA ILE A 110 -2.98 9.19 5.90
C ILE A 110 -3.09 10.64 6.39
N LEU A 111 -2.23 11.07 7.31
CA LEU A 111 -2.36 12.41 7.91
C LEU A 111 -1.77 13.52 7.05
N SER A 112 -0.89 13.17 6.10
CA SER A 112 -0.20 14.14 5.26
C SER A 112 -0.58 14.09 3.77
N ASP A 113 -1.40 13.09 3.36
CA ASP A 113 -1.68 12.88 1.95
C ASP A 113 -3.15 12.52 1.72
N VAL A 114 -3.83 13.36 0.94
CA VAL A 114 -5.25 13.17 0.62
C VAL A 114 -5.49 11.98 -0.32
N CYS A 115 -4.49 11.63 -1.15
CA CYS A 115 -4.60 10.49 -2.06
C CYS A 115 -4.72 9.16 -1.30
N ALA A 116 -4.03 9.04 -0.15
CA ALA A 116 -4.14 7.87 0.70
C ALA A 116 -5.58 7.68 1.23
N ILE A 117 -6.26 8.78 1.56
CA ILE A 117 -7.67 8.75 2.02
C ILE A 117 -8.59 8.38 0.86
N ALA A 118 -8.36 8.95 -0.32
CA ALA A 118 -9.14 8.63 -1.51
C ALA A 118 -8.99 7.16 -1.94
N LEU A 119 -7.79 6.59 -1.84
CA LEU A 119 -7.54 5.17 -2.08
C LEU A 119 -8.20 4.27 -1.04
N ALA A 120 -8.26 4.69 0.23
CA ALA A 120 -8.80 3.88 1.30
C ALA A 120 -10.26 3.46 1.09
N ARG A 121 -11.06 4.26 0.39
CA ARG A 121 -12.46 3.95 0.03
C ARG A 121 -12.60 2.99 -1.17
N LYS A 122 -11.53 2.84 -1.97
CA LYS A 122 -11.53 2.03 -3.21
C LYS A 122 -10.95 0.63 -3.01
N VAL A 123 -10.46 0.31 -1.82
CA VAL A 123 -9.84 -0.97 -1.49
C VAL A 123 -10.69 -1.78 -0.52
N SER A 124 -10.50 -3.10 -0.49
CA SER A 124 -11.22 -4.00 0.43
C SER A 124 -10.93 -3.72 1.90
N GLY A 125 -9.79 -3.08 2.21
CA GLY A 125 -9.45 -2.65 3.56
C GLY A 125 -8.03 -2.11 3.69
N VAL A 126 -7.78 -1.45 4.81
CA VAL A 126 -6.53 -0.77 5.15
C VAL A 126 -5.92 -1.40 6.40
N LEU A 127 -4.65 -1.73 6.33
CA LEU A 127 -3.80 -2.06 7.48
C LEU A 127 -2.93 -0.84 7.81
N LEU A 128 -3.03 -0.36 9.04
CA LEU A 128 -2.24 0.77 9.52
C LEU A 128 -0.89 0.26 10.05
N VAL A 129 0.20 0.72 9.46
CA VAL A 129 1.56 0.46 9.98
C VAL A 129 1.87 1.50 11.02
N VAL A 130 2.30 1.05 12.20
CA VAL A 130 2.55 1.87 13.38
C VAL A 130 3.97 1.62 13.86
N GLU A 131 4.81 2.65 13.97
CA GLU A 131 6.14 2.52 14.57
C GLU A 131 6.02 2.41 16.08
N ALA A 132 6.48 1.29 16.64
CA ALA A 132 6.47 1.06 18.08
C ALA A 132 7.28 2.15 18.81
N ASP A 133 6.83 2.51 19.99
CA ASP A 133 7.47 3.48 20.90
C ASP A 133 7.61 4.92 20.34
N ARG A 134 7.17 5.16 19.09
CA ARG A 134 7.27 6.48 18.45
C ARG A 134 5.93 7.06 18.01
N THR A 135 5.07 6.25 17.39
CA THR A 135 3.78 6.74 16.91
C THR A 135 2.79 6.90 18.06
N ARG A 136 2.30 8.13 18.25
CA ARG A 136 1.31 8.42 19.29
C ARG A 136 -0.03 7.77 18.96
N ALA A 137 -0.69 7.20 19.97
CA ALA A 137 -2.03 6.59 19.81
C ALA A 137 -3.06 7.59 19.24
N SER A 138 -2.94 8.89 19.57
CA SER A 138 -3.79 9.94 18.99
C SER A 138 -3.64 10.06 17.47
N ALA A 139 -2.42 9.95 16.92
CA ALA A 139 -2.18 10.00 15.49
C ALA A 139 -2.79 8.76 14.78
N VAL A 140 -2.64 7.58 15.36
CA VAL A 140 -3.26 6.34 14.84
C VAL A 140 -4.78 6.46 14.83
N ASN A 141 -5.37 6.95 15.91
CA ASN A 141 -6.82 7.16 16.01
C ASN A 141 -7.31 8.19 14.99
N GLN A 142 -6.58 9.29 14.80
CA GLN A 142 -6.91 10.31 13.80
C GLN A 142 -6.84 9.75 12.38
N ALA A 143 -5.81 8.95 12.05
CA ALA A 143 -5.70 8.29 10.75
C ALA A 143 -6.88 7.32 10.53
N ARG A 144 -7.20 6.49 11.54
CA ARG A 144 -8.36 5.59 11.52
C ARG A 144 -9.66 6.35 11.27
N GLN A 145 -9.89 7.44 11.99
CA GLN A 145 -11.10 8.25 11.84
C GLN A 145 -11.22 8.83 10.42
N ARG A 146 -10.13 9.37 9.85
CA ARG A 146 -10.14 9.89 8.47
C ARG A 146 -10.50 8.82 7.45
N ILE A 147 -9.95 7.60 7.59
CA ILE A 147 -10.28 6.47 6.72
C ILE A 147 -11.77 6.14 6.82
N VAL A 148 -12.30 5.99 8.03
CA VAL A 148 -13.70 5.62 8.27
C VAL A 148 -14.65 6.70 7.77
N LEU A 149 -14.37 7.98 8.02
CA LEU A 149 -15.17 9.11 7.53
C LEU A 149 -15.19 9.20 5.99
N ALA A 150 -14.11 8.77 5.34
CA ALA A 150 -14.06 8.68 3.89
C ALA A 150 -14.77 7.44 3.31
N GLY A 151 -15.34 6.58 4.15
CA GLY A 151 -15.99 5.33 3.72
C GLY A 151 -15.04 4.13 3.59
N GLY A 152 -13.77 4.28 3.98
CA GLY A 152 -12.81 3.19 3.99
C GLY A 152 -12.95 2.26 5.20
N ARG A 153 -12.44 1.04 5.08
CA ARG A 153 -12.47 0.03 6.14
C ARG A 153 -11.07 -0.20 6.71
N VAL A 154 -10.87 -0.02 8.02
CA VAL A 154 -9.63 -0.39 8.71
C VAL A 154 -9.75 -1.83 9.20
N LEU A 155 -8.81 -2.69 8.75
CA LEU A 155 -8.75 -4.11 9.11
C LEU A 155 -8.00 -4.33 10.43
N GLY A 156 -7.03 -3.46 10.74
CA GLY A 156 -6.20 -3.55 11.92
C GLY A 156 -4.96 -2.68 11.84
N ALA A 157 -4.02 -2.91 12.74
CA ALA A 157 -2.72 -2.25 12.76
C ALA A 157 -1.59 -3.28 12.86
N VAL A 158 -0.47 -2.98 12.20
CA VAL A 158 0.78 -3.74 12.27
C VAL A 158 1.81 -2.90 13.01
N MET A 159 2.30 -3.41 14.12
CA MET A 159 3.36 -2.74 14.88
C MET A 159 4.72 -3.08 14.26
N ASN A 160 5.44 -2.06 13.87
CA ASN A 160 6.75 -2.16 13.22
C ASN A 160 7.85 -1.57 14.09
N LYS A 161 9.11 -1.94 13.83
CA LYS A 161 10.31 -1.41 14.48
C LYS A 161 10.30 -1.53 16.01
N ARG A 162 9.61 -2.55 16.55
CA ARG A 162 9.65 -2.81 17.99
C ARG A 162 11.08 -3.17 18.41
N ARG A 163 11.66 -2.38 19.29
CA ARG A 163 12.95 -2.71 19.92
C ARG A 163 12.69 -3.73 21.02
N HIS A 164 13.32 -4.88 20.93
CA HIS A 164 13.41 -5.79 22.08
C HIS A 164 14.29 -5.11 23.13
N SER A 165 13.67 -4.58 24.17
CA SER A 165 14.37 -3.97 25.31
C SER A 165 14.71 -4.98 26.39
N LEU A 166 14.83 -6.26 26.05
CA LEU A 166 15.38 -7.23 26.99
C LEU A 166 16.90 -6.98 27.10
N PRO A 167 17.40 -6.72 28.32
CA PRO A 167 18.84 -6.68 28.52
C PRO A 167 19.46 -7.99 28.01
N GLY A 168 20.58 -7.91 27.26
CA GLY A 168 21.21 -9.08 26.59
C GLY A 168 21.62 -10.25 27.51
N TRP A 169 21.47 -10.10 28.82
CA TRP A 169 21.63 -11.20 29.76
C TRP A 169 20.38 -12.07 29.90
N ILE A 170 19.21 -11.56 29.58
CA ILE A 170 17.95 -12.33 29.56
C ILE A 170 17.83 -13.17 28.27
N ASP A 171 18.31 -12.66 27.12
CA ASP A 171 18.32 -13.40 25.84
C ASP A 171 19.19 -14.67 25.87
N ARG A 172 20.05 -14.83 26.87
CA ARG A 172 20.89 -16.04 27.06
C ARG A 172 20.24 -17.10 27.96
N LEU A 173 19.07 -16.81 28.52
CA LEU A 173 18.35 -17.70 29.44
C LEU A 173 17.08 -18.33 28.83
N VAL A 174 16.78 -18.00 27.57
CA VAL A 174 15.71 -18.57 26.76
C VAL A 174 16.29 -19.24 25.52
#